data_760e6d028465346c240ba96d674a7fac
#
_entry.id   760e6d028465346c240ba96d674a7fac
#
_cell.length_a   1.000
_cell.length_b   1.000
_cell.length_c   1.000
_cell.angle_alpha   90.00
_cell.angle_beta   90.00
_cell.angle_gamma   90.00
#
_symmetry.space_group_name_H-M   'P 1'
#
loop_
_entity.id
_entity.type
_entity.pdbx_description
1 polymer ?
#
loop_
_entity_poly.entity_id
_entity_poly.type
_entity_poly.pdbx_seq_one_letter_code
_entity_poly.pdbx_strand_id
1 'polypeptide(L)'
;MPCAIIYLGTKVSDDVKGEIAKEAMNILSTGIGKPIIYCSAQVIESVGGFAGNVEPSVFIEVKSVGGLQGKQKELSDKFCSLIESKTSVKGDKVYLNFTELTGGNWGFNHKTF
;
A
#
# COMPACT_ATOMS: atom_id res chain seq x y z
N MET A 1 1.20 12.98 -5.30
CA MET A 1 0.68 11.77 -5.94
C MET A 1 1.13 10.54 -5.17
N PRO A 2 0.32 10.02 -4.26
CA PRO A 2 0.66 8.78 -3.57
C PRO A 2 0.03 7.57 -4.26
N CYS A 3 0.75 6.45 -4.14
CA CYS A 3 0.30 5.17 -4.66
C CYS A 3 0.70 4.06 -3.68
N ALA A 4 -0.18 3.10 -3.47
CA ALA A 4 0.14 1.88 -2.73
C ALA A 4 0.03 0.68 -3.68
N ILE A 5 1.04 -0.16 -3.68
CA ILE A 5 1.02 -1.43 -4.40
C ILE A 5 1.07 -2.53 -3.35
N ILE A 6 0.01 -3.33 -3.28
CA ILE A 6 -0.15 -4.36 -2.26
C ILE A 6 -0.02 -5.72 -2.92
N TYR A 7 1.09 -6.40 -2.65
CA TYR A 7 1.30 -7.77 -3.07
C TYR A 7 0.70 -8.67 -1.99
N LEU A 8 -0.51 -9.15 -2.28
CA LEU A 8 -1.33 -9.89 -1.33
C LEU A 8 -1.05 -11.38 -1.44
N GLY A 9 -0.15 -11.86 -0.61
CA GLY A 9 0.27 -13.27 -0.58
C GLY A 9 -0.69 -14.15 0.21
N THR A 10 -1.99 -13.96 0.01
CA THR A 10 -3.06 -14.77 0.58
C THR A 10 -4.28 -14.64 -0.32
N LYS A 11 -5.18 -15.64 -0.28
CA LYS A 11 -6.38 -15.59 -1.11
C LYS A 11 -7.52 -14.92 -0.37
N VAL A 12 -8.15 -13.97 -1.06
CA VAL A 12 -9.40 -13.33 -0.62
C VAL A 12 -10.30 -13.16 -1.84
N SER A 13 -11.57 -12.85 -1.62
CA SER A 13 -12.51 -12.60 -2.72
C SER A 13 -12.16 -11.32 -3.48
N ASP A 14 -12.69 -11.18 -4.68
CA ASP A 14 -12.51 -9.95 -5.47
C ASP A 14 -13.12 -8.75 -4.74
N ASP A 15 -14.24 -8.94 -4.05
CA ASP A 15 -14.86 -7.87 -3.25
C ASP A 15 -13.91 -7.39 -2.15
N VAL A 16 -13.25 -8.30 -1.45
CA VAL A 16 -12.28 -7.95 -0.40
C VAL A 16 -11.06 -7.23 -0.99
N LYS A 17 -10.58 -7.65 -2.15
CA LYS A 17 -9.50 -6.94 -2.84
C LYS A 17 -9.89 -5.50 -3.15
N GLY A 18 -11.12 -5.28 -3.61
CA GLY A 18 -11.65 -3.94 -3.87
C GLY A 18 -11.76 -3.10 -2.61
N GLU A 19 -12.19 -3.70 -1.48
CA GLU A 19 -12.24 -3.01 -0.19
C GLU A 19 -10.83 -2.62 0.28
N ILE A 20 -9.86 -3.51 0.12
CA ILE A 20 -8.46 -3.23 0.46
C ILE A 20 -7.94 -2.05 -0.36
N ALA A 21 -8.18 -2.05 -1.67
CA ALA A 21 -7.75 -0.95 -2.55
C ALA A 21 -8.37 0.37 -2.12
N LYS A 22 -9.65 0.38 -1.83
CA LYS A 22 -10.37 1.60 -1.41
C LYS A 22 -9.84 2.13 -0.09
N GLU A 23 -9.68 1.27 0.91
CA GLU A 23 -9.16 1.68 2.21
C GLU A 23 -7.69 2.11 2.13
N ALA A 24 -6.90 1.47 1.26
CA ALA A 24 -5.51 1.89 1.03
C ALA A 24 -5.45 3.32 0.52
N MET A 25 -6.31 3.71 -0.42
CA MET A 25 -6.36 5.08 -0.92
C MET A 25 -6.78 6.05 0.18
N ASN A 26 -7.73 5.68 1.04
CA ASN A 26 -8.13 6.50 2.18
C ASN A 26 -6.96 6.71 3.15
N ILE A 27 -6.21 5.66 3.44
CA ILE A 27 -5.02 5.74 4.31
C ILE A 27 -3.99 6.69 3.70
N LEU A 28 -3.73 6.59 2.41
CA LEU A 28 -2.80 7.49 1.72
C LEU A 28 -3.28 8.94 1.80
N SER A 29 -4.54 9.18 1.50
CA SER A 29 -5.10 10.52 1.48
C SER A 29 -5.03 11.19 2.85
N THR A 30 -5.52 10.52 3.88
CA THR A 30 -5.53 11.08 5.25
C THR A 30 -4.15 11.07 5.89
N GLY A 31 -3.37 10.01 5.66
CA GLY A 31 -2.06 9.84 6.29
C GLY A 31 -0.98 10.76 5.71
N ILE A 32 -1.03 11.04 4.42
CA ILE A 32 -0.05 11.90 3.75
C ILE A 32 -0.57 13.33 3.58
N GLY A 33 -1.89 13.52 3.64
CA GLY A 33 -2.50 14.84 3.46
C GLY A 33 -2.64 15.22 1.98
N LYS A 34 -2.90 14.24 1.12
CA LYS A 34 -3.12 14.47 -0.31
C LYS A 34 -4.59 14.24 -0.66
N PRO A 35 -5.17 15.03 -1.59
CA PRO A 35 -6.55 14.79 -2.02
C PRO A 35 -6.73 13.37 -2.56
N ILE A 36 -7.86 12.75 -2.22
CA ILE A 36 -8.16 11.37 -2.61
C ILE A 36 -8.13 11.17 -4.13
N ILE A 37 -8.47 12.20 -4.89
CA ILE A 37 -8.48 12.13 -6.36
C ILE A 37 -7.10 11.91 -6.96
N TYR A 38 -6.04 12.11 -6.18
CA TYR A 38 -4.66 11.88 -6.63
C TYR A 38 -4.07 10.57 -6.10
N CYS A 39 -4.84 9.84 -5.29
CA CYS A 39 -4.38 8.59 -4.71
C CYS A 39 -4.72 7.42 -5.63
N SER A 40 -3.83 6.44 -5.68
CA SER A 40 -4.10 5.20 -6.40
C SER A 40 -3.64 4.00 -5.56
N ALA A 41 -4.20 2.84 -5.85
CA ALA A 41 -3.81 1.60 -5.20
C ALA A 41 -3.97 0.43 -6.17
N GLN A 42 -3.06 -0.52 -6.08
CA GLN A 42 -3.15 -1.78 -6.81
C GLN A 42 -3.09 -2.92 -5.80
N VAL A 43 -3.94 -3.91 -5.95
CA VAL A 43 -3.92 -5.12 -5.14
C VAL A 43 -3.64 -6.29 -6.07
N ILE A 44 -2.53 -6.95 -5.84
CA ILE A 44 -2.04 -8.02 -6.73
C ILE A 44 -1.99 -9.30 -5.91
N GLU A 45 -2.70 -10.34 -6.35
CA GLU A 45 -2.62 -11.66 -5.71
C GLU A 45 -1.27 -12.28 -6.06
N SER A 46 -0.58 -12.77 -5.06
CA SER A 46 0.76 -13.33 -5.21
C SER A 46 0.95 -14.54 -4.31
N VAL A 47 2.04 -15.27 -4.51
CA VAL A 47 2.49 -16.30 -3.58
C VAL A 47 3.34 -15.62 -2.53
N GLY A 48 3.00 -15.82 -1.24
CA GLY A 48 3.73 -15.22 -0.14
C GLY A 48 4.89 -16.08 0.34
N GLY A 49 5.99 -15.42 0.68
CA GLY A 49 7.13 -16.05 1.34
C GLY A 49 7.58 -15.17 2.48
N PHE A 50 7.88 -15.76 3.63
CA PHE A 50 8.30 -15.01 4.81
C PHE A 50 9.14 -15.89 5.72
N ALA A 51 10.21 -15.32 6.27
CA ALA A 51 11.09 -16.02 7.23
C ALA A 51 11.59 -17.37 6.73
N GLY A 52 11.81 -17.51 5.42
CA GLY A 52 12.31 -18.73 4.81
C GLY A 52 11.24 -19.76 4.45
N ASN A 53 9.97 -19.44 4.68
CA ASN A 53 8.86 -20.34 4.40
C ASN A 53 7.94 -19.76 3.33
N VAL A 54 7.30 -20.63 2.54
CA VAL A 54 6.21 -20.24 1.65
C VAL A 54 4.94 -20.26 2.51
N GLU A 55 4.44 -19.07 2.83
CA GLU A 55 3.27 -18.92 3.71
C GLU A 55 2.58 -17.59 3.44
N PRO A 56 1.32 -17.43 3.89
CA PRO A 56 0.62 -16.17 3.70
C PRO A 56 1.39 -14.98 4.30
N SER A 57 1.62 -13.98 3.47
CA SER A 57 2.33 -12.76 3.85
C SER A 57 1.97 -11.66 2.88
N VAL A 58 2.30 -10.40 3.22
CA VAL A 58 1.95 -9.25 2.40
C VAL A 58 3.15 -8.33 2.30
N PHE A 59 3.41 -7.81 1.10
CA PHE A 59 4.39 -6.76 0.88
C PHE A 59 3.70 -5.55 0.27
N ILE A 60 3.95 -4.37 0.83
CA ILE A 60 3.32 -3.13 0.40
C ILE A 60 4.40 -2.12 0.03
N GLU A 61 4.32 -1.59 -1.19
CA GLU A 61 5.13 -0.46 -1.62
C GLU A 61 4.28 0.80 -1.55
N VAL A 62 4.76 1.80 -0.83
CA VAL A 62 4.12 3.12 -0.76
C VAL A 62 5.04 4.11 -1.45
N LYS A 63 4.56 4.72 -2.52
CA LYS A 63 5.31 5.69 -3.31
C LYS A 63 4.58 7.02 -3.30
N SER A 64 5.31 8.12 -3.19
CA SER A 64 4.69 9.45 -3.20
C SER A 64 5.65 10.50 -3.73
N VAL A 65 5.11 11.49 -4.41
CA VAL A 65 5.84 12.70 -4.74
C VAL A 65 5.80 13.59 -3.51
N GLY A 66 6.82 13.47 -2.65
CA GLY A 66 6.89 14.18 -1.39
C GLY A 66 5.89 13.67 -0.34
N GLY A 67 5.94 14.24 0.84
CA GLY A 67 4.94 14.06 1.89
C GLY A 67 5.10 12.85 2.79
N LEU A 68 6.10 11.99 2.56
CA LEU A 68 6.27 10.77 3.38
C LEU A 68 7.09 10.99 4.64
N GLN A 69 7.93 12.03 4.68
CA GLN A 69 8.88 12.21 5.76
C GLN A 69 8.18 12.38 7.11
N GLY A 70 8.56 11.56 8.07
CA GLY A 70 8.01 11.56 9.41
C GLY A 70 6.67 10.84 9.55
N LYS A 71 6.15 10.27 8.47
CA LYS A 71 4.82 9.63 8.47
C LYS A 71 4.89 8.11 8.29
N GLN A 72 6.06 7.54 8.09
CA GLN A 72 6.22 6.14 7.75
C GLN A 72 5.69 5.20 8.84
N LYS A 73 5.97 5.50 10.11
CA LYS A 73 5.54 4.66 11.23
C LYS A 73 4.01 4.60 11.32
N GLU A 74 3.36 5.75 11.21
CA GLU A 74 1.89 5.82 11.28
C GLU A 74 1.27 5.12 10.08
N LEU A 75 1.81 5.32 8.88
CA LEU A 75 1.32 4.64 7.69
C LEU A 75 1.52 3.12 7.80
N SER A 76 2.67 2.68 8.31
CA SER A 76 2.92 1.25 8.55
C SER A 76 1.86 0.66 9.48
N ASP A 77 1.54 1.33 10.57
CA ASP A 77 0.51 0.90 11.51
C ASP A 77 -0.86 0.79 10.81
N LYS A 78 -1.24 1.81 10.08
CA LYS A 78 -2.53 1.84 9.38
C LYS A 78 -2.66 0.73 8.33
N PHE A 79 -1.61 0.52 7.54
CA PHE A 79 -1.63 -0.54 6.53
C PHE A 79 -1.63 -1.94 7.16
N CYS A 80 -0.86 -2.16 8.22
CA CYS A 80 -0.91 -3.43 8.93
C CYS A 80 -2.31 -3.70 9.50
N SER A 81 -2.93 -2.69 10.10
CA SER A 81 -4.31 -2.80 10.62
C SER A 81 -5.30 -3.12 9.51
N LEU A 82 -5.14 -2.51 8.33
CA LEU A 82 -5.99 -2.81 7.18
C LEU A 82 -5.88 -4.28 6.78
N ILE A 83 -4.66 -4.78 6.63
CA ILE A 83 -4.44 -6.18 6.25
C ILE A 83 -5.03 -7.13 7.30
N GLU A 84 -4.81 -6.85 8.58
CA GLU A 84 -5.35 -7.67 9.67
C GLU A 84 -6.88 -7.70 9.68
N SER A 85 -7.51 -6.58 9.32
CA SER A 85 -8.98 -6.49 9.30
C SER A 85 -9.63 -7.22 8.13
N LYS A 86 -8.90 -7.43 7.03
CA LYS A 86 -9.44 -7.99 5.78
C LYS A 86 -8.93 -9.39 5.46
N THR A 87 -7.88 -9.84 6.12
CA THR A 87 -7.25 -11.13 5.86
C THR A 87 -6.87 -11.82 7.17
N SER A 88 -6.37 -13.05 7.09
CA SER A 88 -5.81 -13.75 8.25
C SER A 88 -4.35 -13.40 8.52
N VAL A 89 -3.73 -12.56 7.69
CA VAL A 89 -2.32 -12.19 7.83
C VAL A 89 -2.17 -11.17 8.95
N LYS A 90 -1.27 -11.42 9.88
CA LYS A 90 -0.96 -10.51 10.99
C LYS A 90 0.17 -9.56 10.62
N GLY A 91 0.27 -8.46 11.33
CA GLY A 91 1.24 -7.41 11.06
C GLY A 91 2.69 -7.87 11.07
N ASP A 92 3.02 -8.93 11.82
CA ASP A 92 4.37 -9.49 11.85
C ASP A 92 4.75 -10.23 10.55
N LYS A 93 3.82 -10.36 9.61
CA LYS A 93 4.06 -10.93 8.27
C LYS A 93 3.74 -9.93 7.16
N VAL A 94 3.77 -8.65 7.49
CA VAL A 94 3.56 -7.56 6.54
C VAL A 94 4.82 -6.71 6.51
N TYR A 95 5.45 -6.62 5.33
CA TYR A 95 6.53 -5.67 5.10
C TYR A 95 6.01 -4.49 4.29
N LEU A 96 6.52 -3.31 4.61
CA LEU A 96 6.26 -2.10 3.83
C LEU A 96 7.57 -1.46 3.41
N ASN A 97 7.58 -0.84 2.25
CA ASN A 97 8.67 -0.03 1.77
C ASN A 97 8.12 1.32 1.34
N PHE A 98 8.81 2.39 1.70
CA PHE A 98 8.41 3.76 1.39
C PHE A 98 9.44 4.39 0.46
N THR A 99 8.96 4.94 -0.65
CA THR A 99 9.79 5.61 -1.63
C THR A 99 9.24 7.00 -1.91
N GLU A 100 10.03 8.02 -1.61
CA GLU A 100 9.69 9.39 -1.92
C GLU A 100 10.38 9.80 -3.21
N LEU A 101 9.62 10.41 -4.12
CA LEU A 101 10.07 10.76 -5.46
C LEU A 101 9.90 12.26 -5.71
N THR A 102 10.69 12.79 -6.64
CA THR A 102 10.47 14.15 -7.16
C THR A 102 9.44 14.11 -8.28
N GLY A 103 8.78 15.23 -8.53
CA GLY A 103 7.71 15.32 -9.54
C GLY A 103 8.15 14.89 -10.93
N GLY A 104 9.40 15.18 -11.32
CA GLY A 104 9.92 14.79 -12.63
C GLY A 104 10.00 13.27 -12.84
N ASN A 105 9.96 12.50 -11.78
CA ASN A 105 9.99 11.03 -11.84
C ASN A 105 8.60 10.40 -11.73
N TRP A 106 7.53 11.20 -11.83
CA TRP A 106 6.16 10.70 -11.76
C TRP A 106 5.41 11.09 -13.01
N GLY A 107 5.05 10.12 -13.82
CA GLY A 107 4.30 10.32 -15.05
C GLY A 107 2.80 10.28 -14.82
N PHE A 108 2.08 11.17 -15.47
CA PHE A 108 0.62 11.24 -15.41
C PHE A 108 0.11 11.94 -16.66
N ASN A 109 -0.87 11.38 -17.31
CA ASN A 109 -1.59 11.97 -18.43
C ASN A 109 -0.65 12.57 -19.49
N HIS A 110 0.27 11.73 -20.01
CA HIS A 110 1.23 12.05 -21.06
C HIS A 110 2.35 13.04 -20.67
N LYS A 111 2.51 13.35 -19.39
CA LYS A 111 3.52 14.30 -18.90
C LYS A 111 4.04 13.84 -17.54
N THR A 112 4.85 14.66 -16.90
CA THR A 112 5.32 14.45 -15.52
C THR A 112 4.97 15.66 -14.67
N PHE A 113 5.09 15.49 -13.38
CA PHE A 113 4.85 16.57 -12.42
C PHE A 113 6.01 17.53 -12.23
#